data_5146809b141a244b2ca8848c52ebbd69
#
_entry.id   5146809b141a244b2ca8848c52ebbd69
#
_cell.length_a   1.000
_cell.length_b   1.000
_cell.length_c   1.000
_cell.angle_alpha   90.00
_cell.angle_beta   90.00
_cell.angle_gamma   90.00
#
_symmetry.space_group_name_H-M   'P 1'
#
loop_
_entity.id
_entity.type
_entity.pdbx_description
1 polymer ?
#
loop_
_entity_poly.entity_id
_entity_poly.type
_entity_poly.pdbx_seq_one_letter_code
_entity_poly.pdbx_strand_id
1 'polypeptide(L)'
;EFIFRKRLRVIYLCGFDISKPLPSYWTFRRFINDFSHDYLTSIFQNQVNILKNMGIISGEFISMDSTPIKANTKLNDPKSFSKNKFSKDNQPKSDKDCKLGVYSASNDSSNKRYKFYWGYKNHIIVDAISGLPIAETTTPADVPDFEVALSLLEKTNKWFNLKYVNFIADKGYDVKRVYNFVRDTLHGHCFIPLNKRNSKIPTD
;
A
#
# COMPACT_ATOMS: atom_id res chain seq x y z
N GLU A 1 11.70 -19.33 -5.99
CA GLU A 1 12.57 -20.41 -6.48
C GLU A 1 13.84 -19.87 -7.13
N PHE A 2 13.74 -18.97 -8.11
CA PHE A 2 14.88 -18.41 -8.84
C PHE A 2 15.91 -17.70 -7.93
N ILE A 3 15.45 -16.97 -6.93
CA ILE A 3 16.31 -16.25 -5.96
C ILE A 3 17.02 -17.27 -5.05
N PHE A 4 16.33 -18.30 -4.61
CA PHE A 4 16.90 -19.35 -3.75
C PHE A 4 17.99 -20.13 -4.44
N ARG A 5 17.80 -20.55 -5.71
CA ARG A 5 18.79 -21.35 -6.43
C ARG A 5 20.12 -20.64 -6.73
N LYS A 6 20.15 -19.29 -6.68
CA LYS A 6 21.31 -18.49 -7.03
C LYS A 6 22.00 -17.77 -5.88
N ARG A 7 21.44 -17.81 -4.65
CA ARG A 7 21.98 -17.04 -3.51
C ARG A 7 22.06 -17.89 -2.25
N LEU A 8 23.21 -18.53 -2.04
CA LEU A 8 23.49 -19.35 -0.85
C LEU A 8 23.19 -18.63 0.48
N ARG A 9 23.49 -17.32 0.57
CA ARG A 9 23.16 -16.52 1.75
C ARG A 9 21.66 -16.49 2.06
N VAL A 10 20.80 -16.38 1.04
CA VAL A 10 19.33 -16.36 1.23
C VAL A 10 18.84 -17.72 1.72
N ILE A 11 19.37 -18.81 1.16
CA ILE A 11 19.06 -20.18 1.61
C ILE A 11 19.39 -20.35 3.09
N TYR A 12 20.60 -19.95 3.48
CA TYR A 12 21.05 -20.03 4.87
C TYR A 12 20.22 -19.16 5.82
N LEU A 13 19.96 -17.90 5.46
CA LEU A 13 19.15 -16.96 6.25
C LEU A 13 17.70 -17.43 6.42
N CYS A 14 17.16 -18.17 5.44
CA CYS A 14 15.82 -18.76 5.54
C CYS A 14 15.82 -20.11 6.29
N GLY A 15 16.94 -20.54 6.84
CA GLY A 15 17.04 -21.77 7.63
C GLY A 15 17.00 -23.07 6.78
N PHE A 16 17.22 -22.99 5.48
CA PHE A 16 17.27 -24.17 4.62
C PHE A 16 18.66 -24.82 4.65
N ASP A 17 18.66 -26.14 4.71
CA ASP A 17 19.88 -26.95 4.59
C ASP A 17 20.32 -27.04 3.12
N ILE A 18 21.52 -26.54 2.83
CA ILE A 18 22.09 -26.50 1.47
C ILE A 18 22.34 -27.91 0.91
N SER A 19 22.53 -28.88 1.79
CA SER A 19 22.78 -30.27 1.40
C SER A 19 21.50 -31.02 0.98
N LYS A 20 20.34 -30.45 1.24
CA LYS A 20 19.03 -31.03 0.94
C LYS A 20 18.36 -30.37 -0.26
N PRO A 21 17.44 -31.08 -0.93
CA PRO A 21 16.63 -30.46 -1.99
C PRO A 21 15.84 -29.27 -1.49
N LEU A 22 15.97 -28.14 -2.19
CA LEU A 22 15.18 -26.94 -1.87
C LEU A 22 13.72 -27.09 -2.30
N PRO A 23 12.77 -26.41 -1.58
CA PRO A 23 11.37 -26.43 -1.96
C PRO A 23 11.15 -26.00 -3.41
N SER A 24 10.25 -26.69 -4.10
CA SER A 24 9.88 -26.35 -5.47
C SER A 24 8.95 -25.13 -5.51
N TYR A 25 8.78 -24.53 -6.69
CA TYR A 25 7.76 -23.48 -6.91
C TYR A 25 6.37 -23.90 -6.42
N TRP A 26 5.97 -25.14 -6.68
CA TRP A 26 4.66 -25.66 -6.27
C TRP A 26 4.52 -25.80 -4.75
N THR A 27 5.61 -26.09 -4.05
CA THR A 27 5.64 -26.12 -2.59
C THR A 27 5.39 -24.73 -2.02
N PHE A 28 6.10 -23.71 -2.54
CA PHE A 28 5.87 -22.33 -2.14
C PHE A 28 4.46 -21.85 -2.48
N ARG A 29 3.94 -22.17 -3.65
CA ARG A 29 2.59 -21.78 -4.07
C ARG A 29 1.52 -22.37 -3.17
N ARG A 30 1.61 -23.66 -2.85
CA ARG A 30 0.68 -24.31 -1.89
C ARG A 30 0.77 -23.64 -0.53
N PHE A 31 1.98 -23.46 -0.01
CA PHE A 31 2.19 -22.80 1.27
C PHE A 31 1.53 -21.41 1.32
N ILE A 32 1.74 -20.56 0.29
CA ILE A 32 1.15 -19.22 0.25
C ILE A 32 -0.38 -19.28 0.16
N ASN A 33 -0.95 -20.24 -0.58
CA ASN A 33 -2.39 -20.37 -0.71
C ASN A 33 -3.06 -20.87 0.58
N ASP A 34 -2.37 -21.74 1.32
CA ASP A 34 -2.90 -22.39 2.54
C ASP A 34 -2.60 -21.56 3.79
N PHE A 35 -1.69 -20.57 3.68
CA PHE A 35 -1.24 -19.78 4.82
C PHE A 35 -2.24 -18.67 5.14
N SER A 36 -2.71 -18.63 6.39
CA SER A 36 -3.67 -17.63 6.83
C SER A 36 -3.11 -16.20 6.72
N HIS A 37 -3.89 -15.31 6.12
CA HIS A 37 -3.56 -13.88 6.05
C HIS A 37 -3.41 -13.26 7.46
N ASP A 38 -4.25 -13.64 8.41
CA ASP A 38 -4.21 -13.15 9.79
C ASP A 38 -2.89 -13.53 10.48
N TYR A 39 -2.36 -14.71 10.16
CA TYR A 39 -1.08 -15.15 10.70
C TYR A 39 0.09 -14.32 10.16
N LEU A 40 0.09 -14.01 8.85
CA LEU A 40 1.07 -13.10 8.25
C LEU A 40 1.00 -11.71 8.85
N THR A 41 -0.21 -11.19 9.04
CA THR A 41 -0.43 -9.91 9.70
C THR A 41 0.13 -9.90 11.13
N SER A 42 -0.10 -10.97 11.89
CA SER A 42 0.43 -11.11 13.26
C SER A 42 1.96 -11.15 13.30
N ILE A 43 2.59 -11.88 12.37
CA ILE A 43 4.06 -11.91 12.24
C ILE A 43 4.58 -10.50 11.93
N PHE A 44 3.97 -9.81 10.96
CA PHE A 44 4.37 -8.46 10.58
C PHE A 44 4.26 -7.49 11.76
N GLN A 45 3.12 -7.46 12.46
CA GLN A 45 2.91 -6.62 13.64
C GLN A 45 3.91 -6.92 14.75
N ASN A 46 4.24 -8.19 14.97
CA ASN A 46 5.25 -8.59 15.94
C ASN A 46 6.64 -8.04 15.59
N GLN A 47 7.05 -8.12 14.32
CA GLN A 47 8.33 -7.54 13.86
C GLN A 47 8.36 -6.02 14.05
N VAL A 48 7.27 -5.31 13.70
CA VAL A 48 7.16 -3.86 13.92
C VAL A 48 7.27 -3.51 15.41
N ASN A 49 6.62 -4.27 16.29
CA ASN A 49 6.72 -4.06 17.74
C ASN A 49 8.15 -4.31 18.28
N ILE A 50 8.85 -5.31 17.77
CA ILE A 50 10.27 -5.54 18.12
C ILE A 50 11.10 -4.31 17.72
N LEU A 51 10.96 -3.82 16.50
CA LEU A 51 11.68 -2.64 16.02
C LEU A 51 11.32 -1.37 16.80
N LYS A 52 10.06 -1.23 17.22
CA LYS A 52 9.61 -0.15 18.09
C LYS A 52 10.29 -0.23 19.47
N ASN A 53 10.31 -1.42 20.07
CA ASN A 53 10.95 -1.63 21.38
C ASN A 53 12.48 -1.41 21.34
N MET A 54 13.09 -1.61 20.17
CA MET A 54 14.51 -1.29 19.92
C MET A 54 14.75 0.21 19.67
N GLY A 55 13.71 1.03 19.61
CA GLY A 55 13.81 2.46 19.29
C GLY A 55 14.12 2.76 17.81
N ILE A 56 14.02 1.78 16.92
CA ILE A 56 14.27 1.95 15.47
C ILE A 56 13.07 2.59 14.79
N ILE A 57 11.86 2.20 15.18
CA ILE A 57 10.60 2.81 14.73
C ILE A 57 10.06 3.66 15.89
N SER A 58 9.97 4.98 15.68
CA SER A 58 9.40 5.88 16.70
C SER A 58 7.87 5.99 16.58
N GLY A 59 7.36 6.07 15.36
CA GLY A 59 5.97 6.36 15.06
C GLY A 59 5.56 7.80 15.36
N GLU A 60 6.50 8.68 15.67
CA GLU A 60 6.23 10.10 15.92
C GLU A 60 5.87 10.83 14.62
N PHE A 61 6.59 10.53 13.55
CA PHE A 61 6.32 11.00 12.21
C PHE A 61 5.98 9.81 11.33
N ILE A 62 4.75 9.75 10.84
CA ILE A 62 4.35 8.71 9.91
C ILE A 62 3.98 9.30 8.55
N SER A 63 4.32 8.59 7.50
CA SER A 63 3.91 8.94 6.15
C SER A 63 3.02 7.85 5.56
N MET A 64 2.02 8.25 4.79
CA MET A 64 1.14 7.32 4.09
C MET A 64 1.08 7.63 2.60
N ASP A 65 1.17 6.59 1.80
CA ASP A 65 1.00 6.67 0.34
C ASP A 65 0.38 5.38 -0.19
N SER A 66 -0.06 5.43 -1.45
CA SER A 66 -0.62 4.26 -2.14
C SER A 66 0.13 3.96 -3.44
N THR A 67 0.35 2.68 -3.69
CA THR A 67 1.02 2.19 -4.91
C THR A 67 0.08 1.32 -5.73
N PRO A 68 -0.06 1.57 -7.07
CA PRO A 68 -0.89 0.76 -7.93
C PRO A 68 -0.31 -0.65 -8.13
N ILE A 69 -1.13 -1.68 -7.96
CA ILE A 69 -0.81 -3.08 -8.26
C ILE A 69 -1.67 -3.54 -9.43
N LYS A 70 -1.04 -3.77 -10.59
CA LYS A 70 -1.74 -4.25 -11.77
C LYS A 70 -2.10 -5.73 -11.61
N ALA A 71 -3.37 -6.06 -11.81
CA ALA A 71 -3.82 -7.44 -11.88
C ALA A 71 -3.25 -8.14 -13.13
N ASN A 72 -2.97 -9.42 -13.01
CA ASN A 72 -2.50 -10.23 -14.14
C ASN A 72 -3.66 -10.59 -15.08
N THR A 73 -4.07 -9.62 -15.89
CA THR A 73 -5.18 -9.76 -16.84
C THR A 73 -4.74 -9.39 -18.25
N LYS A 74 -5.40 -9.99 -19.25
CA LYS A 74 -5.17 -9.63 -20.68
C LYS A 74 -5.48 -8.16 -20.98
N LEU A 75 -6.36 -7.52 -20.19
CA LEU A 75 -6.71 -6.11 -20.39
C LEU A 75 -5.59 -5.16 -19.99
N ASN A 76 -4.68 -5.58 -19.11
CA ASN A 76 -3.49 -4.83 -18.74
C ASN A 76 -2.31 -5.05 -19.71
N ASP A 77 -2.39 -6.06 -20.59
CA ASP A 77 -1.33 -6.32 -21.56
C ASP A 77 -1.25 -5.16 -22.56
N PRO A 78 -0.07 -4.52 -22.73
CA PRO A 78 0.14 -3.49 -23.75
C PRO A 78 -0.18 -3.97 -25.18
N LYS A 79 0.06 -5.25 -25.45
CA LYS A 79 -0.19 -5.89 -26.75
C LYS A 79 -1.67 -6.25 -26.98
N SER A 80 -2.52 -6.06 -26.00
CA SER A 80 -3.96 -6.34 -26.17
C SER A 80 -4.64 -5.28 -27.01
N PHE A 81 -5.20 -5.68 -28.14
CA PHE A 81 -5.97 -4.82 -29.07
C PHE A 81 -7.45 -4.71 -28.72
N SER A 82 -7.85 -5.10 -27.50
CA SER A 82 -9.24 -4.99 -27.07
C SER A 82 -9.70 -3.52 -27.12
N LYS A 83 -10.75 -3.25 -27.87
CA LYS A 83 -11.41 -1.94 -27.86
C LYS A 83 -11.97 -1.69 -26.46
N ASN A 84 -11.83 -0.45 -25.97
CA ASN A 84 -12.34 -0.03 -24.66
C ASN A 84 -11.84 -0.89 -23.48
N LYS A 85 -10.60 -1.41 -23.53
CA LYS A 85 -10.03 -2.26 -22.49
C LYS A 85 -10.03 -1.64 -21.07
N PHE A 86 -10.12 -0.32 -21.00
CA PHE A 86 -10.21 0.45 -19.74
C PHE A 86 -11.57 1.13 -19.58
N SER A 87 -12.67 0.46 -19.96
CA SER A 87 -14.04 0.86 -19.62
C SER A 87 -14.53 0.07 -18.40
N LYS A 88 -15.28 0.72 -17.52
CA LYS A 88 -15.90 0.04 -16.35
C LYS A 88 -16.77 -1.15 -16.72
N ASP A 89 -17.37 -1.14 -17.92
CA ASP A 89 -18.21 -2.22 -18.42
C ASP A 89 -17.40 -3.45 -18.88
N ASN A 90 -16.08 -3.33 -18.97
CA ASN A 90 -15.18 -4.38 -19.46
C ASN A 90 -14.36 -5.04 -18.35
N GLN A 91 -15.03 -5.41 -17.25
CA GLN A 91 -14.42 -6.09 -16.11
C GLN A 91 -13.64 -7.35 -16.54
N PRO A 92 -12.38 -7.54 -16.13
CA PRO A 92 -11.62 -8.75 -16.43
C PRO A 92 -12.30 -10.01 -15.89
N LYS A 93 -12.51 -11.02 -16.77
CA LYS A 93 -13.11 -12.29 -16.37
C LYS A 93 -12.17 -13.15 -15.50
N SER A 94 -10.87 -12.97 -15.65
CA SER A 94 -9.82 -13.71 -14.91
C SER A 94 -9.65 -13.26 -13.46
N ASP A 95 -10.10 -12.03 -13.15
CA ASP A 95 -10.00 -11.43 -11.82
C ASP A 95 -11.20 -10.48 -11.65
N LYS A 96 -12.21 -10.96 -10.93
CA LYS A 96 -13.47 -10.23 -10.71
C LYS A 96 -13.37 -9.19 -9.58
N ASP A 97 -12.36 -9.31 -8.73
CA ASP A 97 -12.17 -8.45 -7.57
C ASP A 97 -11.34 -7.21 -7.90
N CYS A 98 -10.51 -7.27 -8.94
CA CYS A 98 -9.78 -6.10 -9.40
C CYS A 98 -10.73 -5.03 -9.95
N LYS A 99 -10.38 -3.76 -9.79
CA LYS A 99 -11.16 -2.62 -10.29
C LYS A 99 -10.32 -1.72 -11.19
N LEU A 100 -11.01 -0.87 -11.95
CA LEU A 100 -10.37 0.10 -12.82
C LEU A 100 -9.77 1.23 -11.99
N GLY A 101 -8.46 1.32 -12.00
CA GLY A 101 -7.71 2.40 -11.37
C GLY A 101 -7.12 3.36 -12.39
N VAL A 102 -6.74 4.54 -11.92
CA VAL A 102 -6.06 5.57 -12.69
C VAL A 102 -4.93 6.18 -11.85
N TYR A 103 -3.79 6.41 -12.47
CA TYR A 103 -2.70 7.18 -11.86
C TYR A 103 -2.10 8.15 -12.86
N SER A 104 -1.56 9.26 -12.36
CA SER A 104 -0.83 10.22 -13.17
C SER A 104 0.60 9.71 -13.37
N ALA A 105 1.06 9.67 -14.61
CA ALA A 105 2.42 9.26 -14.95
C ALA A 105 3.38 10.45 -15.08
N SER A 106 2.93 11.67 -14.87
CA SER A 106 3.71 12.90 -15.00
C SER A 106 3.64 13.72 -13.72
N ASN A 107 4.79 14.19 -13.25
CA ASN A 107 4.90 15.15 -12.17
C ASN A 107 4.58 16.58 -12.64
N ASP A 108 4.52 16.82 -13.96
CA ASP A 108 4.17 18.10 -14.53
C ASP A 108 2.66 18.33 -14.50
N SER A 109 2.24 19.40 -13.82
CA SER A 109 0.82 19.77 -13.70
C SER A 109 0.20 20.24 -15.01
N SER A 110 1.01 20.71 -15.96
CA SER A 110 0.56 21.21 -17.28
C SER A 110 0.30 20.09 -18.29
N ASN A 111 0.93 18.90 -18.12
CA ASN A 111 0.84 17.76 -19.04
C ASN A 111 0.51 16.45 -18.31
N LYS A 112 -0.59 16.40 -17.57
CA LYS A 112 -1.02 15.20 -16.86
C LYS A 112 -1.39 14.09 -17.83
N ARG A 113 -0.52 13.09 -17.94
CA ARG A 113 -0.83 11.83 -18.64
C ARG A 113 -1.43 10.84 -17.66
N TYR A 114 -2.72 10.56 -17.81
CA TYR A 114 -3.39 9.54 -17.04
C TYR A 114 -3.13 8.16 -17.64
N LYS A 115 -2.75 7.22 -16.79
CA LYS A 115 -2.65 5.81 -17.14
C LYS A 115 -3.71 5.03 -16.38
N PHE A 116 -4.47 4.24 -17.13
CA PHE A 116 -5.49 3.35 -16.57
C PHE A 116 -4.93 1.95 -16.39
N TYR A 117 -5.45 1.24 -15.41
CA TYR A 117 -5.10 -0.15 -15.15
C TYR A 117 -6.23 -0.87 -14.43
N TRP A 118 -6.33 -2.16 -14.62
CA TRP A 118 -7.15 -3.05 -13.81
C TRP A 118 -6.30 -3.60 -12.68
N GLY A 119 -6.78 -3.48 -11.44
CA GLY A 119 -6.00 -3.98 -10.31
C GLY A 119 -6.43 -3.48 -8.95
N TYR A 120 -5.43 -3.27 -8.14
CA TYR A 120 -5.54 -2.93 -6.73
C TYR A 120 -4.63 -1.74 -6.41
N LYS A 121 -4.76 -1.22 -5.19
CA LYS A 121 -3.79 -0.30 -4.58
C LYS A 121 -3.32 -0.90 -3.26
N ASN A 122 -2.02 -0.92 -3.04
CA ASN A 122 -1.45 -1.18 -1.73
C ASN A 122 -1.20 0.16 -1.04
N HIS A 123 -1.79 0.33 0.12
CA HIS A 123 -1.64 1.50 0.98
C HIS A 123 -0.72 1.13 2.11
N ILE A 124 0.29 1.95 2.36
CA ILE A 124 1.31 1.68 3.36
C ILE A 124 1.50 2.88 4.28
N ILE A 125 1.57 2.63 5.58
CA ILE A 125 2.03 3.59 6.58
C ILE A 125 3.47 3.24 6.92
N VAL A 126 4.36 4.21 6.82
CA VAL A 126 5.78 4.07 7.19
C VAL A 126 6.14 5.04 8.29
N ASP A 127 7.08 4.67 9.14
CA ASP A 127 7.77 5.62 10.00
C ASP A 127 8.65 6.51 9.13
N ALA A 128 8.37 7.80 9.12
CA ALA A 128 9.03 8.72 8.17
C ALA A 128 10.51 8.97 8.50
N ILE A 129 10.94 8.63 9.71
CA ILE A 129 12.34 8.78 10.14
C ILE A 129 13.16 7.58 9.68
N SER A 130 12.71 6.36 9.98
CA SER A 130 13.43 5.13 9.63
C SER A 130 13.13 4.62 8.22
N GLY A 131 12.02 5.06 7.60
CA GLY A 131 11.53 4.54 6.32
C GLY A 131 10.93 3.13 6.41
N LEU A 132 10.78 2.58 7.62
CA LEU A 132 10.27 1.22 7.80
C LEU A 132 8.75 1.17 7.84
N PRO A 133 8.13 0.13 7.28
CA PRO A 133 6.68 -0.02 7.27
C PRO A 133 6.15 -0.31 8.67
N ILE A 134 5.04 0.35 9.02
CA ILE A 134 4.29 0.14 10.26
C ILE A 134 3.03 -0.69 9.98
N ALA A 135 2.28 -0.34 8.94
CA ALA A 135 1.05 -1.01 8.58
C ALA A 135 0.82 -0.95 7.08
N GLU A 136 0.06 -1.91 6.55
CA GLU A 136 -0.32 -1.94 5.15
C GLU A 136 -1.72 -2.50 4.97
N THR A 137 -2.35 -2.19 3.84
CA THR A 137 -3.56 -2.84 3.37
C THR A 137 -3.69 -2.73 1.87
N THR A 138 -4.26 -3.74 1.24
CA THR A 138 -4.54 -3.74 -0.19
C THR A 138 -6.04 -3.63 -0.43
N THR A 139 -6.44 -2.75 -1.33
CA THR A 139 -7.83 -2.53 -1.72
C THR A 139 -7.99 -2.61 -3.23
N PRO A 140 -9.21 -2.84 -3.76
CA PRO A 140 -9.50 -2.60 -5.17
C PRO A 140 -9.12 -1.18 -5.58
N ALA A 141 -8.70 -1.00 -6.84
CA ALA A 141 -8.10 0.25 -7.30
C ALA A 141 -9.05 1.46 -7.36
N ASP A 142 -10.35 1.24 -7.27
CA ASP A 142 -11.38 2.29 -7.29
C ASP A 142 -11.69 2.88 -5.89
N VAL A 143 -11.18 2.26 -4.82
CA VAL A 143 -11.39 2.77 -3.46
C VAL A 143 -10.62 4.07 -3.25
N PRO A 144 -11.26 5.15 -2.72
CA PRO A 144 -10.58 6.41 -2.45
C PRO A 144 -9.51 6.28 -1.36
N ASP A 145 -8.33 6.87 -1.59
CA ASP A 145 -7.18 6.76 -0.69
C ASP A 145 -7.46 7.30 0.71
N PHE A 146 -8.22 8.40 0.83
CA PHE A 146 -8.57 8.98 2.13
C PHE A 146 -9.49 8.09 2.99
N GLU A 147 -10.37 7.29 2.38
CA GLU A 147 -11.22 6.33 3.12
C GLU A 147 -10.37 5.20 3.69
N VAL A 148 -9.42 4.72 2.89
CA VAL A 148 -8.47 3.70 3.32
C VAL A 148 -7.58 4.25 4.44
N ALA A 149 -7.15 5.51 4.35
CA ALA A 149 -6.35 6.15 5.39
C ALA A 149 -7.06 6.13 6.76
N LEU A 150 -8.32 6.54 6.79
CA LEU A 150 -9.11 6.53 8.03
C LEU A 150 -9.19 5.12 8.64
N SER A 151 -9.55 4.13 7.82
CA SER A 151 -9.66 2.74 8.26
C SER A 151 -8.31 2.16 8.72
N LEU A 152 -7.23 2.43 7.98
CA LEU A 152 -5.90 1.89 8.29
C LEU A 152 -5.30 2.56 9.53
N LEU A 153 -5.43 3.88 9.68
CA LEU A 153 -5.00 4.60 10.88
C LEU A 153 -5.75 4.10 12.12
N GLU A 154 -7.07 3.92 12.02
CA GLU A 154 -7.86 3.38 13.14
C GLU A 154 -7.42 1.98 13.55
N LYS A 155 -7.24 1.07 12.57
CA LYS A 155 -6.77 -0.30 12.82
C LYS A 155 -5.37 -0.29 13.43
N THR A 156 -4.46 0.54 12.91
CA THR A 156 -3.07 0.63 13.37
C THR A 156 -3.02 1.19 14.78
N ASN A 157 -3.83 2.19 15.10
CA ASN A 157 -3.85 2.79 16.45
C ASN A 157 -4.23 1.79 17.54
N LYS A 158 -5.00 0.74 17.22
CA LYS A 158 -5.41 -0.29 18.21
C LYS A 158 -4.23 -1.12 18.75
N TRP A 159 -3.17 -1.28 17.99
CA TRP A 159 -2.04 -2.11 18.39
C TRP A 159 -0.71 -1.37 18.44
N PHE A 160 -0.53 -0.28 17.66
CA PHE A 160 0.72 0.47 17.60
C PHE A 160 0.73 1.71 18.50
N ASN A 161 -0.44 2.27 18.84
CA ASN A 161 -0.64 3.54 19.55
C ASN A 161 -0.06 4.75 18.81
N LEU A 162 -0.87 5.36 17.95
CA LEU A 162 -0.53 6.53 17.13
C LEU A 162 -0.89 7.88 17.82
N LYS A 163 -0.99 7.94 19.15
CA LYS A 163 -1.28 9.20 19.83
C LYS A 163 -0.15 10.23 19.62
N TYR A 164 -0.56 11.48 19.41
CA TYR A 164 0.34 12.63 19.16
C TYR A 164 1.18 12.53 17.89
N VAL A 165 0.72 11.76 16.91
CA VAL A 165 1.43 11.52 15.65
C VAL A 165 1.46 12.76 14.76
N ASN A 166 2.56 12.95 14.04
CA ASN A 166 2.68 13.87 12.92
C ASN A 166 2.43 13.09 11.62
N PHE A 167 1.22 13.26 11.06
CA PHE A 167 0.77 12.54 9.87
C PHE A 167 1.10 13.30 8.59
N ILE A 168 1.89 12.69 7.73
CA ILE A 168 2.36 13.24 6.45
C ILE A 168 1.71 12.46 5.32
N ALA A 169 1.08 13.16 4.38
CA ALA A 169 0.52 12.52 3.18
C ALA A 169 0.47 13.51 2.01
N ASP A 170 0.17 13.00 0.82
CA ASP A 170 0.02 13.83 -0.37
C ASP A 170 -1.32 14.58 -0.39
N LYS A 171 -1.50 15.48 -1.37
CA LYS A 171 -2.75 16.25 -1.55
C LYS A 171 -4.00 15.40 -1.85
N GLY A 172 -3.85 14.11 -2.12
CA GLY A 172 -4.96 13.17 -2.27
C GLY A 172 -5.74 12.96 -0.98
N TYR A 173 -5.04 13.14 0.14
CA TYR A 173 -5.57 13.00 1.50
C TYR A 173 -6.10 14.31 2.10
N ASP A 174 -6.08 15.43 1.36
CA ASP A 174 -6.60 16.73 1.80
C ASP A 174 -8.12 16.71 1.88
N VAL A 175 -8.65 16.10 2.93
CA VAL A 175 -10.08 15.94 3.22
C VAL A 175 -10.32 16.20 4.70
N LYS A 176 -11.31 17.05 5.02
CA LYS A 176 -11.65 17.45 6.39
C LYS A 176 -11.78 16.26 7.37
N ARG A 177 -12.28 15.11 6.91
CA ARG A 177 -12.43 13.90 7.73
C ARG A 177 -11.08 13.36 8.21
N VAL A 178 -10.02 13.43 7.39
CA VAL A 178 -8.66 13.01 7.77
C VAL A 178 -8.09 13.93 8.84
N TYR A 179 -8.19 15.25 8.66
CA TYR A 179 -7.76 16.23 9.67
C TYR A 179 -8.47 16.05 11.00
N ASN A 180 -9.79 15.91 10.96
CA ASN A 180 -10.57 15.70 12.18
C ASN A 180 -10.17 14.41 12.90
N PHE A 181 -9.99 13.31 12.16
CA PHE A 181 -9.59 12.04 12.77
C PHE A 181 -8.20 12.13 13.44
N VAL A 182 -7.22 12.71 12.75
CA VAL A 182 -5.87 12.87 13.30
C VAL A 182 -5.87 13.79 14.52
N ARG A 183 -6.59 14.92 14.46
CA ARG A 183 -6.68 15.87 15.58
C ARG A 183 -7.48 15.32 16.76
N ASP A 184 -8.68 14.82 16.51
CA ASP A 184 -9.65 14.52 17.57
C ASP A 184 -9.45 13.13 18.17
N THR A 185 -8.99 12.16 17.37
CA THR A 185 -8.79 10.77 17.81
C THR A 185 -7.33 10.46 18.16
N LEU A 186 -6.40 10.94 17.33
CA LEU A 186 -4.97 10.67 17.55
C LEU A 186 -4.27 11.80 18.31
N HIS A 187 -4.94 12.94 18.52
CA HIS A 187 -4.38 14.15 19.14
C HIS A 187 -3.09 14.62 18.47
N GLY A 188 -2.99 14.39 17.14
CA GLY A 188 -1.82 14.65 16.33
C GLY A 188 -1.98 15.83 15.37
N HIS A 189 -1.00 15.99 14.50
CA HIS A 189 -0.95 17.05 13.49
C HIS A 189 -0.89 16.45 12.09
N CYS A 190 -1.51 17.13 11.10
CA CYS A 190 -1.46 16.76 9.69
C CYS A 190 -0.54 17.70 8.90
N PHE A 191 0.31 17.11 8.08
CA PHE A 191 1.17 17.80 7.10
C PHE A 191 0.79 17.32 5.70
N ILE A 192 -0.30 17.91 5.16
CA ILE A 192 -0.88 17.54 3.87
C ILE A 192 -0.96 18.80 3.00
N PRO A 193 -0.38 18.81 1.78
CA PRO A 193 -0.50 19.94 0.86
C PRO A 193 -1.95 20.19 0.46
N LEU A 194 -2.37 21.46 0.41
CA LEU A 194 -3.72 21.84 0.00
C LEU A 194 -4.03 21.37 -1.42
N ASN A 195 -5.21 20.81 -1.59
CA ASN A 195 -5.74 20.39 -2.88
C ASN A 195 -6.63 21.49 -3.48
N LYS A 196 -6.12 22.19 -4.49
CA LYS A 196 -6.82 23.31 -5.15
C LYS A 196 -8.08 22.89 -5.94
N ARG A 197 -8.60 21.65 -5.82
CA ARG A 197 -9.71 21.15 -6.64
C ARG A 197 -10.97 22.00 -6.60
N ASN A 198 -11.25 22.73 -5.53
CA ASN A 198 -12.47 23.50 -5.35
C ASN A 198 -12.25 24.90 -4.74
N SER A 199 -11.03 25.38 -4.66
CA SER A 199 -10.80 26.70 -4.11
C SER A 199 -10.92 27.75 -5.22
N LYS A 200 -12.06 28.42 -5.29
CA LYS A 200 -12.08 29.82 -5.67
C LYS A 200 -11.38 30.60 -4.54
N ILE A 201 -10.07 30.46 -4.42
CA ILE A 201 -9.30 31.36 -3.57
C ILE A 201 -9.27 32.67 -4.33
N PRO A 202 -9.76 33.80 -3.74
CA PRO A 202 -9.52 35.10 -4.29
C PRO A 202 -8.00 35.25 -4.41
N THR A 203 -7.51 35.56 -5.60
CA THR A 203 -6.16 36.01 -5.82
C THR A 203 -6.17 37.48 -5.42
N ASP A 204 -5.70 37.76 -4.20
CA ASP A 204 -5.28 39.11 -3.85
C ASP A 204 -3.96 39.43 -4.54
#